data_73af69b129acecc1fec5c651e4234e76
#
_entry.id   73af69b129acecc1fec5c651e4234e76
#
_cell.length_a   1.000
_cell.length_b   1.000
_cell.length_c   1.000
_cell.angle_alpha   90.00
_cell.angle_beta   90.00
_cell.angle_gamma   90.00
#
_symmetry.space_group_name_H-M   'P 1'
#
loop_
_entity.id
_entity.type
_entity.pdbx_description
1 polymer ?
#
loop_
_entity_poly.entity_id
_entity_poly.type
_entity_poly.pdbx_seq_one_letter_code
_entity_poly.pdbx_strand_id
1 'polypeptide(L)'
;MLMRLDKFLTHTGTLSRTEAAKAAKNGRITVDGRPVRDTSVKIDPDKCVVAFDGEDIVYRQYTWIMMNKPAGVVSATEDGRDRTVIDLLPEQLQGLGLFPCGRLDRDTVGLIMLTDDGDLAHALLSPKHHAEKVYSFTLSVPYDKRVPLETGILMDGKMTKPAVIEMDDETHGRITLTEGKYHQIKRMFERAGSEVVFLKRESFAGIPLDTSLAPGEWRYLTDEEEKLLRGVKSE
;
A
#
# COMPACT_ATOMS: atom_id res chain seq x y z
N MET A 1 10.48 -18.40 -15.06
CA MET A 1 9.15 -18.55 -15.76
C MET A 1 9.18 -17.78 -17.09
N LEU A 2 8.76 -18.42 -18.22
CA LEU A 2 8.79 -17.72 -19.52
C LEU A 2 7.60 -16.76 -19.67
N MET A 3 7.87 -15.50 -20.00
CA MET A 3 6.86 -14.49 -20.33
C MET A 3 7.23 -13.70 -21.59
N ARG A 4 6.26 -13.04 -22.24
CA ARG A 4 6.53 -12.20 -23.40
C ARG A 4 7.22 -10.91 -22.97
N LEU A 5 8.14 -10.40 -23.77
CA LEU A 5 8.87 -9.16 -23.51
C LEU A 5 7.92 -7.94 -23.41
N ASP A 6 6.87 -7.85 -24.23
CA ASP A 6 5.86 -6.79 -24.09
C ASP A 6 5.12 -6.85 -22.74
N LYS A 7 4.82 -8.06 -22.25
CA LYS A 7 4.23 -8.25 -20.93
C LYS A 7 5.19 -7.86 -19.82
N PHE A 8 6.48 -8.22 -19.94
CA PHE A 8 7.52 -7.81 -18.99
C PHE A 8 7.61 -6.29 -18.87
N LEU A 9 7.75 -5.58 -20.02
CA LEU A 9 7.89 -4.12 -20.06
C LEU A 9 6.65 -3.39 -19.50
N THR A 10 5.47 -3.94 -19.73
CA THR A 10 4.23 -3.40 -19.18
C THR A 10 4.13 -3.68 -17.68
N HIS A 11 4.47 -4.90 -17.25
CA HIS A 11 4.39 -5.32 -15.84
C HIS A 11 5.37 -4.56 -14.95
N THR A 12 6.54 -4.19 -15.48
CA THR A 12 7.51 -3.36 -14.74
C THR A 12 7.15 -1.86 -14.74
N GLY A 13 6.04 -1.48 -15.39
CA GLY A 13 5.65 -0.07 -15.50
C GLY A 13 6.58 0.78 -16.37
N THR A 14 7.51 0.14 -17.11
CA THR A 14 8.51 0.86 -17.91
C THR A 14 7.91 1.46 -19.17
N LEU A 15 7.10 0.67 -19.91
CA LEU A 15 6.49 1.06 -21.19
C LEU A 15 5.10 0.44 -21.33
N SER A 16 4.17 1.15 -21.94
CA SER A 16 2.95 0.55 -22.49
C SER A 16 3.28 -0.40 -23.65
N ARG A 17 2.35 -1.29 -24.02
CA ARG A 17 2.56 -2.22 -25.15
C ARG A 17 2.89 -1.50 -26.46
N THR A 18 2.22 -0.37 -26.71
CA THR A 18 2.45 0.43 -27.92
C THR A 18 3.83 1.09 -27.91
N GLU A 19 4.23 1.65 -26.78
CA GLU A 19 5.56 2.24 -26.61
C GLU A 19 6.66 1.19 -26.69
N ALA A 20 6.47 0.02 -26.09
CA ALA A 20 7.40 -1.09 -26.16
C ALA A 20 7.64 -1.54 -27.60
N ALA A 21 6.57 -1.69 -28.40
CA ALA A 21 6.70 -2.03 -29.82
C ALA A 21 7.45 -0.97 -30.63
N LYS A 22 7.21 0.33 -30.34
CA LYS A 22 7.91 1.45 -30.97
C LYS A 22 9.38 1.51 -30.55
N ALA A 23 9.66 1.36 -29.27
CA ALA A 23 11.02 1.36 -28.72
C ALA A 23 11.86 0.19 -29.27
N ALA A 24 11.29 -1.01 -29.36
CA ALA A 24 11.94 -2.18 -29.93
C ALA A 24 12.33 -1.98 -31.41
N LYS A 25 11.41 -1.45 -32.23
CA LYS A 25 11.71 -1.13 -33.65
C LYS A 25 12.90 -0.17 -33.78
N ASN A 26 13.04 0.75 -32.85
CA ASN A 26 14.13 1.73 -32.80
C ASN A 26 15.41 1.21 -32.13
N GLY A 27 15.46 -0.07 -31.73
CA GLY A 27 16.63 -0.69 -31.12
C GLY A 27 16.92 -0.21 -29.69
N ARG A 28 15.96 0.42 -29.02
CA ARG A 28 16.09 0.97 -27.64
C ARG A 28 15.94 -0.07 -26.54
N ILE A 29 15.49 -1.29 -26.88
CA ILE A 29 15.30 -2.40 -25.95
C ILE A 29 16.34 -3.46 -26.23
N THR A 30 17.06 -3.89 -25.19
CA THR A 30 18.03 -5.01 -25.31
C THR A 30 17.64 -6.12 -24.33
N VAL A 31 17.98 -7.35 -24.71
CA VAL A 31 17.95 -8.54 -23.85
C VAL A 31 19.35 -9.15 -23.88
N ASP A 32 19.99 -9.29 -22.73
CA ASP A 32 21.39 -9.71 -22.59
C ASP A 32 22.35 -8.90 -23.50
N GLY A 33 22.14 -7.58 -23.55
CA GLY A 33 22.92 -6.65 -24.35
C GLY A 33 22.63 -6.69 -25.86
N ARG A 34 21.71 -7.53 -26.35
CA ARG A 34 21.36 -7.65 -27.78
C ARG A 34 20.06 -6.91 -28.09
N PRO A 35 20.03 -5.99 -29.07
CA PRO A 35 18.81 -5.31 -29.46
C PRO A 35 17.72 -6.30 -29.92
N VAL A 36 16.50 -6.12 -29.39
CA VAL A 36 15.32 -6.90 -29.76
C VAL A 36 14.34 -6.01 -30.49
N ARG A 37 13.91 -6.41 -31.68
CA ARG A 37 12.96 -5.66 -32.53
C ARG A 37 11.53 -6.15 -32.45
N ASP A 38 11.31 -7.34 -31.92
CA ASP A 38 9.99 -7.96 -31.72
C ASP A 38 9.74 -8.21 -30.23
N THR A 39 8.79 -7.50 -29.66
CA THR A 39 8.42 -7.62 -28.25
C THR A 39 7.56 -8.84 -27.94
N SER A 40 7.20 -9.65 -28.95
CA SER A 40 6.47 -10.92 -28.76
C SER A 40 7.38 -12.07 -28.29
N VAL A 41 8.70 -11.89 -28.38
CA VAL A 41 9.68 -12.91 -27.92
C VAL A 41 9.45 -13.26 -26.47
N LYS A 42 9.66 -14.53 -26.15
CA LYS A 42 9.58 -15.02 -24.75
C LYS A 42 10.95 -14.90 -24.08
N ILE A 43 10.96 -14.36 -22.91
CA ILE A 43 12.13 -14.22 -22.04
C ILE A 43 11.87 -14.93 -20.71
N ASP A 44 12.93 -15.29 -20.01
CA ASP A 44 12.88 -15.71 -18.61
C ASP A 44 13.44 -14.57 -17.75
N PRO A 45 12.57 -13.78 -17.09
CA PRO A 45 13.01 -12.60 -16.35
C PRO A 45 13.98 -12.91 -15.21
N ASP A 46 14.00 -14.15 -14.72
CA ASP A 46 14.91 -14.60 -13.66
C ASP A 46 16.32 -14.93 -14.19
N LYS A 47 16.50 -14.95 -15.54
CA LYS A 47 17.74 -15.43 -16.18
C LYS A 47 18.32 -14.49 -17.22
N CYS A 48 17.60 -13.44 -17.60
CA CYS A 48 18.08 -12.48 -18.58
C CYS A 48 18.01 -11.05 -18.02
N VAL A 49 18.88 -10.20 -18.55
CA VAL A 49 18.87 -8.77 -18.26
C VAL A 49 18.14 -8.07 -19.39
N VAL A 50 17.06 -7.36 -19.08
CA VAL A 50 16.35 -6.51 -20.03
C VAL A 50 16.73 -5.06 -19.75
N ALA A 51 17.14 -4.31 -20.77
CA ALA A 51 17.43 -2.89 -20.63
C ALA A 51 16.62 -2.05 -21.63
N PHE A 52 16.28 -0.83 -21.22
CA PHE A 52 15.67 0.21 -22.02
C PHE A 52 16.55 1.45 -21.98
N ASP A 53 16.95 1.94 -23.16
CA ASP A 53 17.91 3.06 -23.33
C ASP A 53 19.24 2.85 -22.60
N GLY A 54 19.64 1.60 -22.41
CA GLY A 54 20.87 1.23 -21.70
C GLY A 54 20.73 1.11 -20.19
N GLU A 55 19.56 1.36 -19.63
CA GLU A 55 19.27 1.17 -18.21
C GLU A 55 18.58 -0.18 -17.98
N ASP A 56 19.13 -0.96 -17.03
CA ASP A 56 18.60 -2.28 -16.69
C ASP A 56 17.24 -2.14 -16.00
N ILE A 57 16.28 -2.96 -16.43
CA ILE A 57 14.93 -3.01 -15.87
C ILE A 57 14.87 -4.13 -14.83
N VAL A 58 14.60 -3.75 -13.60
CA VAL A 58 14.42 -4.71 -12.51
C VAL A 58 13.06 -5.41 -12.63
N TYR A 59 13.09 -6.74 -12.77
CA TYR A 59 11.87 -7.54 -12.73
C TYR A 59 11.39 -7.74 -11.29
N ARG A 60 10.10 -7.53 -11.07
CA ARG A 60 9.41 -7.88 -9.82
C ARG A 60 8.21 -8.74 -10.17
N GLN A 61 8.10 -9.90 -9.54
CA GLN A 61 6.96 -10.81 -9.76
C GLN A 61 5.64 -10.15 -9.37
N TYR A 62 5.68 -9.36 -8.31
CA TYR A 62 4.57 -8.53 -7.82
C TYR A 62 5.08 -7.12 -7.57
N THR A 63 4.19 -6.17 -7.72
CA THR A 63 4.45 -4.77 -7.42
C THR A 63 3.95 -4.45 -6.03
N TRP A 64 4.80 -3.86 -5.21
CA TRP A 64 4.45 -3.30 -3.91
C TRP A 64 4.86 -1.83 -3.85
N ILE A 65 3.90 -0.98 -3.57
CA ILE A 65 4.07 0.48 -3.48
C ILE A 65 3.65 0.95 -2.10
N MET A 66 4.49 1.77 -1.47
CA MET A 66 4.16 2.60 -0.33
C MET A 66 3.71 3.97 -0.82
N MET A 67 2.59 4.48 -0.35
CA MET A 67 2.11 5.84 -0.63
C MET A 67 1.75 6.55 0.67
N ASN A 68 2.12 7.82 0.77
CA ASN A 68 1.60 8.72 1.79
C ASN A 68 0.24 9.27 1.30
N LYS A 69 -0.84 8.57 1.66
CA LYS A 69 -2.19 8.93 1.21
C LYS A 69 -2.60 10.31 1.73
N PRO A 70 -2.99 11.26 0.87
CA PRO A 70 -3.54 12.54 1.29
C PRO A 70 -5.00 12.40 1.75
N ALA A 71 -5.51 13.39 2.45
CA ALA A 71 -6.94 13.53 2.71
C ALA A 71 -7.72 13.79 1.41
N GLY A 72 -9.01 13.47 1.41
CA GLY A 72 -9.90 13.70 0.26
C GLY A 72 -9.88 12.62 -0.81
N VAL A 73 -8.98 11.63 -0.71
CA VAL A 73 -8.82 10.52 -1.65
C VAL A 73 -9.34 9.23 -1.03
N VAL A 74 -10.00 8.38 -1.81
CA VAL A 74 -10.55 7.12 -1.34
C VAL A 74 -9.61 5.94 -1.61
N SER A 75 -9.62 4.95 -0.70
CA SER A 75 -8.84 3.71 -0.82
C SER A 75 -9.62 2.70 -1.66
N ALA A 76 -9.68 2.92 -2.97
CA ALA A 76 -10.35 2.08 -3.95
C ALA A 76 -9.51 2.00 -5.23
N THR A 77 -9.80 1.01 -6.07
CA THR A 77 -9.23 0.91 -7.43
C THR A 77 -9.93 1.85 -8.39
N GLU A 78 -11.23 1.97 -8.26
CA GLU A 78 -12.09 2.85 -9.06
C GLU A 78 -13.19 3.44 -8.16
N ASP A 79 -13.60 4.66 -8.42
CA ASP A 79 -14.75 5.31 -7.78
C ASP A 79 -15.42 6.27 -8.78
N GLY A 80 -16.75 6.29 -8.79
CA GLY A 80 -17.52 7.11 -9.74
C GLY A 80 -17.64 8.60 -9.37
N ARG A 81 -17.15 9.01 -8.19
CA ARG A 81 -17.31 10.37 -7.65
C ARG A 81 -16.01 10.96 -7.10
N ASP A 82 -15.26 10.11 -6.38
CA ASP A 82 -14.08 10.55 -5.65
C ASP A 82 -12.79 10.07 -6.32
N ARG A 83 -11.75 10.87 -6.26
CA ARG A 83 -10.41 10.48 -6.68
C ARG A 83 -9.90 9.34 -5.82
N THR A 84 -9.33 8.32 -6.45
CA THR A 84 -8.80 7.13 -5.77
C THR A 84 -7.30 7.21 -5.54
N VAL A 85 -6.77 6.31 -4.69
CA VAL A 85 -5.31 6.16 -4.51
C VAL A 85 -4.60 5.71 -5.79
N ILE A 86 -5.31 5.01 -6.70
CA ILE A 86 -4.76 4.58 -7.99
C ILE A 86 -4.61 5.77 -8.94
N ASP A 87 -5.54 6.73 -8.92
CA ASP A 87 -5.49 7.94 -9.74
C ASP A 87 -4.31 8.89 -9.38
N LEU A 88 -3.65 8.64 -8.26
CA LEU A 88 -2.43 9.37 -7.87
C LEU A 88 -1.16 8.81 -8.50
N LEU A 89 -1.22 7.59 -9.05
CA LEU A 89 -0.08 6.94 -9.70
C LEU A 89 0.06 7.42 -11.15
N PRO A 90 1.26 7.33 -11.73
CA PRO A 90 1.47 7.50 -13.16
C PRO A 90 0.63 6.51 -13.98
N GLU A 91 0.22 6.91 -15.19
CA GLU A 91 -0.64 6.12 -16.08
C GLU A 91 -0.12 4.67 -16.30
N GLN A 92 1.21 4.53 -16.41
CA GLN A 92 1.86 3.23 -16.60
C GLN A 92 1.58 2.26 -15.44
N LEU A 93 1.51 2.77 -14.22
CA LEU A 93 1.23 1.97 -13.02
C LEU A 93 -0.27 1.73 -12.82
N GLN A 94 -1.13 2.66 -13.23
CA GLN A 94 -2.59 2.48 -13.17
C GLN A 94 -3.04 1.26 -13.97
N GLY A 95 -2.35 0.94 -15.08
CA GLY A 95 -2.63 -0.23 -15.92
C GLY A 95 -2.18 -1.58 -15.35
N LEU A 96 -1.48 -1.64 -14.21
CA LEU A 96 -0.96 -2.88 -13.63
C LEU A 96 -1.98 -3.69 -12.83
N GLY A 97 -3.19 -3.18 -12.63
CA GLY A 97 -4.21 -3.84 -11.82
C GLY A 97 -3.91 -3.79 -10.31
N LEU A 98 -3.19 -2.75 -9.87
CA LEU A 98 -2.89 -2.52 -8.46
C LEU A 98 -4.18 -2.23 -7.69
N PHE A 99 -4.22 -2.69 -6.45
CA PHE A 99 -5.30 -2.39 -5.51
C PHE A 99 -4.73 -2.08 -4.12
N PRO A 100 -5.46 -1.33 -3.28
CA PRO A 100 -5.01 -1.00 -1.93
C PRO A 100 -5.02 -2.23 -1.01
N CYS A 101 -3.88 -2.50 -0.35
CA CYS A 101 -3.78 -3.49 0.72
C CYS A 101 -4.35 -2.91 2.02
N GLY A 102 -5.66 -3.07 2.20
CA GLY A 102 -6.45 -2.46 3.25
C GLY A 102 -6.96 -1.07 2.86
N ARG A 103 -7.74 -0.49 3.77
CA ARG A 103 -8.43 0.78 3.51
C ARG A 103 -8.11 1.79 4.60
N LEU A 104 -8.02 3.04 4.20
CA LEU A 104 -8.09 4.23 5.05
C LEU A 104 -9.33 5.02 4.65
N ASP A 105 -9.97 5.66 5.60
CA ASP A 105 -11.09 6.55 5.32
C ASP A 105 -10.65 7.70 4.43
N ARG A 106 -11.60 8.39 3.81
CA ARG A 106 -11.32 9.50 2.89
C ARG A 106 -10.51 10.63 3.54
N ASP A 107 -10.78 10.93 4.80
CA ASP A 107 -10.11 11.96 5.60
C ASP A 107 -8.90 11.46 6.39
N THR A 108 -8.71 10.13 6.52
CA THR A 108 -7.54 9.52 7.13
C THR A 108 -6.37 9.56 6.17
N VAL A 109 -5.19 9.96 6.67
CA VAL A 109 -3.97 10.13 5.87
C VAL A 109 -2.90 9.10 6.24
N GLY A 110 -1.75 9.16 5.55
CA GLY A 110 -0.56 8.39 5.88
C GLY A 110 -0.41 7.11 5.07
N LEU A 111 0.26 6.12 5.64
CA LEU A 111 0.70 4.92 4.93
C LEU A 111 -0.46 4.11 4.36
N ILE A 112 -0.50 4.00 3.04
CA ILE A 112 -1.27 2.97 2.33
C ILE A 112 -0.33 2.18 1.42
N MET A 113 -0.52 0.87 1.35
CA MET A 113 0.19 0.02 0.40
C MET A 113 -0.72 -0.36 -0.76
N LEU A 114 -0.14 -0.37 -1.97
CA LEU A 114 -0.80 -0.76 -3.20
C LEU A 114 -0.04 -1.95 -3.80
N THR A 115 -0.76 -2.94 -4.31
CA THR A 115 -0.13 -4.15 -4.84
C THR A 115 -1.02 -4.87 -5.84
N ASP A 116 -0.43 -5.77 -6.62
CA ASP A 116 -1.09 -6.80 -7.44
C ASP A 116 -0.93 -8.22 -6.83
N ASP A 117 -0.28 -8.36 -5.66
CA ASP A 117 -0.12 -9.62 -4.92
C ASP A 117 -1.36 -9.90 -4.04
N GLY A 118 -2.40 -10.47 -4.64
CA GLY A 118 -3.66 -10.75 -3.94
C GLY A 118 -3.50 -11.71 -2.77
N ASP A 119 -2.63 -12.70 -2.90
CA ASP A 119 -2.44 -13.74 -1.87
C ASP A 119 -1.78 -13.18 -0.62
N LEU A 120 -0.72 -12.37 -0.80
CA LEU A 120 -0.04 -11.75 0.34
C LEU A 120 -0.91 -10.65 0.96
N ALA A 121 -1.57 -9.82 0.16
CA ALA A 121 -2.48 -8.79 0.65
C ALA A 121 -3.63 -9.39 1.48
N HIS A 122 -4.24 -10.49 0.99
CA HIS A 122 -5.27 -11.22 1.74
C HIS A 122 -4.74 -11.77 3.07
N ALA A 123 -3.53 -12.35 3.08
CA ALA A 123 -2.90 -12.82 4.30
C ALA A 123 -2.71 -11.68 5.31
N LEU A 124 -2.09 -10.55 4.90
CA LEU A 124 -1.82 -9.39 5.76
C LEU A 124 -3.11 -8.76 6.34
N LEU A 125 -4.20 -8.78 5.58
CA LEU A 125 -5.48 -8.22 6.02
C LEU A 125 -6.31 -9.21 6.86
N SER A 126 -5.97 -10.49 6.82
CA SER A 126 -6.67 -11.51 7.58
C SER A 126 -6.52 -11.29 9.09
N PRO A 127 -7.63 -11.38 9.86
CA PRO A 127 -7.57 -11.30 11.31
C PRO A 127 -6.69 -12.38 11.99
N LYS A 128 -6.29 -13.43 11.23
CA LYS A 128 -5.46 -14.52 11.73
C LYS A 128 -3.98 -14.12 11.89
N HIS A 129 -3.47 -13.25 11.02
CA HIS A 129 -2.05 -12.87 11.01
C HIS A 129 -1.75 -11.62 11.83
N HIS A 130 -2.76 -10.99 12.43
CA HIS A 130 -2.60 -9.90 13.39
C HIS A 130 -1.69 -8.73 12.93
N ALA A 131 -1.59 -8.47 11.62
CA ALA A 131 -0.76 -7.39 11.10
C ALA A 131 -1.08 -6.06 11.82
N GLU A 132 -0.09 -5.54 12.52
CA GLU A 132 -0.22 -4.32 13.31
C GLU A 132 -0.39 -3.09 12.41
N LYS A 133 -1.15 -2.14 12.92
CA LYS A 133 -1.39 -0.83 12.31
C LYS A 133 -1.25 0.21 13.40
N VAL A 134 -0.27 1.07 13.27
CA VAL A 134 -0.04 2.17 14.22
C VAL A 134 -0.58 3.45 13.59
N TYR A 135 -1.37 4.18 14.37
CA TYR A 135 -1.92 5.47 13.95
C TYR A 135 -1.56 6.53 14.98
N SER A 136 -1.17 7.72 14.52
CA SER A 136 -1.21 8.94 15.31
C SER A 136 -2.59 9.58 15.17
N PHE A 137 -3.08 10.18 16.26
CA PHE A 137 -4.39 10.84 16.29
C PHE A 137 -4.35 12.15 17.07
N THR A 138 -5.30 13.03 16.73
CA THR A 138 -5.64 14.21 17.51
C THR A 138 -7.13 14.14 17.86
N LEU A 139 -7.45 14.41 19.12
CA LEU A 139 -8.81 14.45 19.65
C LEU A 139 -9.29 15.89 19.79
N SER A 140 -10.61 16.09 19.66
CA SER A 140 -11.23 17.41 19.88
C SER A 140 -11.19 17.86 21.34
N VAL A 141 -11.31 16.90 22.26
CA VAL A 141 -11.22 17.07 23.71
C VAL A 141 -10.60 15.80 24.32
N PRO A 142 -10.09 15.83 25.57
CA PRO A 142 -9.64 14.62 26.26
C PRO A 142 -10.75 13.57 26.34
N TYR A 143 -10.42 12.29 26.09
CA TYR A 143 -11.37 11.20 26.18
C TYR A 143 -11.55 10.69 27.60
N ASP A 144 -12.71 10.09 27.90
CA ASP A 144 -13.00 9.47 29.20
C ASP A 144 -12.23 8.16 29.35
N LYS A 145 -11.15 8.16 30.15
CA LYS A 145 -10.31 6.99 30.42
C LYS A 145 -11.03 5.86 31.21
N ARG A 146 -12.26 6.11 31.70
CA ARG A 146 -13.09 5.05 32.32
C ARG A 146 -13.67 4.11 31.26
N VAL A 147 -13.74 4.54 29.99
CA VAL A 147 -14.12 3.67 28.89
C VAL A 147 -12.92 2.79 28.53
N PRO A 148 -13.01 1.46 28.63
CA PRO A 148 -11.87 0.55 28.52
C PRO A 148 -11.47 0.29 27.07
N LEU A 149 -11.00 1.30 26.35
CA LEU A 149 -10.65 1.21 24.94
C LEU A 149 -9.56 0.16 24.66
N GLU A 150 -8.59 0.03 25.61
CA GLU A 150 -7.46 -0.89 25.48
C GLU A 150 -7.87 -2.37 25.62
N THR A 151 -8.94 -2.67 26.33
CA THR A 151 -9.42 -4.06 26.47
C THR A 151 -10.44 -4.45 25.40
N GLY A 152 -10.84 -3.48 24.59
CA GLY A 152 -11.83 -3.60 23.54
C GLY A 152 -13.22 -3.11 23.96
N ILE A 153 -14.00 -2.73 22.96
CA ILE A 153 -15.38 -2.25 23.14
C ILE A 153 -16.35 -3.04 22.25
N LEU A 154 -17.61 -3.08 22.63
CA LEU A 154 -18.65 -3.69 21.82
C LEU A 154 -18.95 -2.80 20.59
N MET A 155 -18.76 -3.34 19.39
CA MET A 155 -18.95 -2.65 18.12
C MET A 155 -19.63 -3.59 17.12
N ASP A 156 -20.80 -3.20 16.60
CA ASP A 156 -21.63 -4.02 15.68
C ASP A 156 -21.89 -5.43 16.21
N GLY A 157 -22.22 -5.55 17.50
CA GLY A 157 -22.53 -6.83 18.18
C GLY A 157 -21.31 -7.72 18.46
N LYS A 158 -20.08 -7.24 18.20
CA LYS A 158 -18.85 -8.00 18.47
C LYS A 158 -17.86 -7.12 19.25
N MET A 159 -17.14 -7.74 20.18
CA MET A 159 -16.03 -7.06 20.86
C MET A 159 -14.92 -6.74 19.84
N THR A 160 -14.31 -5.57 19.96
CA THR A 160 -13.04 -5.27 19.26
C THR A 160 -11.92 -6.06 19.93
N LYS A 161 -10.83 -6.29 19.17
CA LYS A 161 -9.58 -6.75 19.78
C LYS A 161 -9.02 -5.67 20.71
N PRO A 162 -8.17 -6.06 21.67
CA PRO A 162 -7.41 -5.11 22.47
C PRO A 162 -6.61 -4.14 21.58
N ALA A 163 -6.48 -2.90 22.07
CA ALA A 163 -5.68 -1.86 21.45
C ALA A 163 -4.60 -1.39 22.42
N VAL A 164 -3.47 -0.89 21.92
CA VAL A 164 -2.49 -0.18 22.74
C VAL A 164 -2.65 1.31 22.46
N ILE A 165 -2.84 2.12 23.52
CA ILE A 165 -3.00 3.58 23.41
C ILE A 165 -1.88 4.24 24.19
N GLU A 166 -1.09 5.06 23.51
CA GLU A 166 0.00 5.84 24.08
C GLU A 166 -0.32 7.32 23.87
N MET A 167 -0.52 8.05 24.96
CA MET A 167 -0.83 9.49 24.91
C MET A 167 0.45 10.31 25.02
N ASP A 168 0.65 11.23 24.06
CA ASP A 168 1.72 12.22 24.12
C ASP A 168 1.32 13.43 25.00
N ASP A 169 0.02 13.78 25.00
CA ASP A 169 -0.62 14.79 25.84
C ASP A 169 -2.11 14.44 26.07
N GLU A 170 -2.94 15.41 26.45
CA GLU A 170 -4.36 15.18 26.75
C GLU A 170 -5.19 14.84 25.49
N THR A 171 -4.76 15.26 24.31
CA THR A 171 -5.52 15.16 23.05
C THR A 171 -4.74 14.50 21.91
N HIS A 172 -3.43 14.33 22.05
CA HIS A 172 -2.59 13.70 21.03
C HIS A 172 -2.05 12.36 21.53
N GLY A 173 -1.89 11.41 20.62
CA GLY A 173 -1.32 10.12 20.96
C GLY A 173 -1.24 9.19 19.78
N ARG A 174 -0.87 7.93 20.09
CA ARG A 174 -0.83 6.82 19.14
C ARG A 174 -1.74 5.70 19.58
N ILE A 175 -2.29 4.99 18.60
CA ILE A 175 -3.07 3.78 18.84
C ILE A 175 -2.58 2.67 17.90
N THR A 176 -2.31 1.49 18.49
CA THR A 176 -1.94 0.28 17.76
C THR A 176 -3.10 -0.70 17.76
N LEU A 177 -3.47 -1.16 16.56
CA LEU A 177 -4.53 -2.13 16.30
C LEU A 177 -4.01 -3.32 15.52
N THR A 178 -4.57 -4.51 15.78
CA THR A 178 -4.33 -5.75 15.01
C THR A 178 -5.55 -6.18 14.19
N GLU A 179 -6.55 -5.31 14.08
CA GLU A 179 -7.74 -5.49 13.25
C GLU A 179 -8.11 -4.17 12.54
N GLY A 180 -9.17 -4.15 11.77
CA GLY A 180 -9.65 -2.93 11.12
C GLY A 180 -11.14 -3.03 10.82
N LYS A 181 -11.99 -2.57 11.73
CA LYS A 181 -13.43 -2.43 11.51
C LYS A 181 -13.73 -1.05 10.89
N TYR A 182 -14.91 -0.91 10.33
CA TYR A 182 -15.37 0.35 9.73
C TYR A 182 -15.32 1.50 10.75
N HIS A 183 -14.52 2.54 10.44
CA HIS A 183 -14.28 3.72 11.28
C HIS A 183 -13.89 3.38 12.73
N GLN A 184 -13.14 2.28 12.96
CA GLN A 184 -12.94 1.72 14.28
C GLN A 184 -12.40 2.73 15.28
N ILE A 185 -11.30 3.41 14.98
CA ILE A 185 -10.65 4.37 15.89
C ILE A 185 -11.59 5.53 16.23
N LYS A 186 -12.25 6.11 15.23
CA LYS A 186 -13.21 7.20 15.41
C LYS A 186 -14.34 6.80 16.35
N ARG A 187 -14.95 5.65 16.11
CA ARG A 187 -16.05 5.11 16.93
C ARG A 187 -15.60 4.70 18.33
N MET A 188 -14.34 4.29 18.50
CA MET A 188 -13.77 4.01 19.82
C MET A 188 -13.72 5.29 20.66
N PHE A 189 -13.14 6.35 20.15
CA PHE A 189 -13.03 7.62 20.88
C PHE A 189 -14.38 8.34 21.03
N GLU A 190 -15.27 8.25 20.04
CA GLU A 190 -16.64 8.76 20.16
C GLU A 190 -17.38 8.14 21.36
N ARG A 191 -17.24 6.83 21.59
CA ARG A 191 -17.76 6.18 22.81
C ARG A 191 -17.13 6.66 24.09
N ALA A 192 -15.91 7.13 24.06
CA ALA A 192 -15.20 7.72 25.18
C ALA A 192 -15.41 9.24 25.29
N GLY A 193 -16.39 9.78 24.57
CA GLY A 193 -16.81 11.19 24.67
C GLY A 193 -15.90 12.17 23.93
N SER A 194 -15.08 11.72 23.00
CA SER A 194 -14.21 12.58 22.20
C SER A 194 -14.33 12.25 20.69
N GLU A 195 -14.01 13.23 19.86
CA GLU A 195 -13.98 13.07 18.40
C GLU A 195 -12.54 13.06 17.90
N VAL A 196 -12.22 12.16 16.96
CA VAL A 196 -10.94 12.16 16.26
C VAL A 196 -10.97 13.20 15.14
N VAL A 197 -10.25 14.30 15.31
CA VAL A 197 -10.17 15.40 14.33
C VAL A 197 -9.04 15.24 13.34
N PHE A 198 -8.03 14.41 13.68
CA PHE A 198 -6.95 14.03 12.76
C PHE A 198 -6.57 12.58 13.01
N LEU A 199 -6.32 11.83 11.92
CA LEU A 199 -5.90 10.44 11.97
C LEU A 199 -4.90 10.15 10.84
N LYS A 200 -3.73 9.64 11.21
CA LYS A 200 -2.68 9.28 10.27
C LYS A 200 -2.14 7.89 10.56
N ARG A 201 -2.11 7.00 9.58
CA ARG A 201 -1.44 5.71 9.73
C ARG A 201 0.06 5.89 9.55
N GLU A 202 0.81 5.61 10.61
CA GLU A 202 2.26 5.75 10.68
C GLU A 202 2.99 4.47 10.26
N SER A 203 2.40 3.29 10.54
CA SER A 203 2.98 2.01 10.11
C SER A 203 1.93 0.95 9.82
N PHE A 204 2.33 -0.05 9.03
CA PHE A 204 1.54 -1.23 8.71
C PHE A 204 2.44 -2.46 8.62
N ALA A 205 2.08 -3.54 9.34
CA ALA A 205 2.82 -4.81 9.35
C ALA A 205 4.33 -4.63 9.66
N GLY A 206 4.66 -3.75 10.61
CA GLY A 206 6.03 -3.45 11.01
C GLY A 206 6.79 -2.49 10.07
N ILE A 207 6.21 -2.09 8.95
CA ILE A 207 6.82 -1.15 8.01
C ILE A 207 6.34 0.27 8.32
N PRO A 208 7.24 1.20 8.68
CA PRO A 208 6.89 2.60 8.90
C PRO A 208 6.69 3.35 7.58
N LEU A 209 5.86 4.39 7.62
CA LEU A 209 5.77 5.35 6.52
C LEU A 209 7.12 6.05 6.32
N ASP A 210 7.60 6.09 5.10
CA ASP A 210 8.76 6.88 4.74
C ASP A 210 8.46 8.37 4.88
N THR A 211 9.15 9.00 5.82
CA THR A 211 8.94 10.42 6.17
C THR A 211 9.38 11.40 5.07
N SER A 212 10.15 10.94 4.09
CA SER A 212 10.54 11.76 2.93
C SER A 212 9.40 11.93 1.91
N LEU A 213 8.37 11.07 1.96
CA LEU A 213 7.24 11.14 1.05
C LEU A 213 6.26 12.25 1.49
N ALA A 214 6.10 13.26 0.67
CA ALA A 214 5.03 14.25 0.83
C ALA A 214 3.64 13.60 0.60
N PRO A 215 2.54 14.23 1.05
CA PRO A 215 1.19 13.74 0.79
C PRO A 215 0.91 13.55 -0.71
N GLY A 216 0.52 12.34 -1.10
CA GLY A 216 0.30 11.93 -2.49
C GLY A 216 1.53 11.31 -3.16
N GLU A 217 2.69 11.43 -2.57
CA GLU A 217 3.90 10.78 -3.08
C GLU A 217 3.96 9.31 -2.69
N TRP A 218 4.71 8.56 -3.48
CA TRP A 218 4.84 7.12 -3.38
C TRP A 218 6.24 6.65 -3.78
N ARG A 219 6.61 5.45 -3.37
CA ARG A 219 7.78 4.71 -3.86
C ARG A 219 7.50 3.20 -3.86
N TYR A 220 8.30 2.47 -4.59
CA TYR A 220 8.32 1.00 -4.42
C TYR A 220 8.81 0.63 -3.02
N LEU A 221 8.35 -0.51 -2.51
CA LEU A 221 8.96 -1.12 -1.34
C LEU A 221 10.38 -1.58 -1.67
N THR A 222 11.26 -1.55 -0.67
CA THR A 222 12.58 -2.17 -0.76
C THR A 222 12.44 -3.69 -0.64
N ASP A 223 13.49 -4.43 -1.04
CA ASP A 223 13.52 -5.89 -0.92
C ASP A 223 13.42 -6.34 0.54
N GLU A 224 13.96 -5.56 1.49
CA GLU A 224 13.87 -5.80 2.92
C GLU A 224 12.44 -5.63 3.42
N GLU A 225 11.74 -4.57 2.99
CA GLU A 225 10.34 -4.33 3.33
C GLU A 225 9.44 -5.43 2.77
N GLU A 226 9.65 -5.88 1.53
CA GLU A 226 8.91 -7.00 0.96
C GLU A 226 9.17 -8.32 1.71
N LYS A 227 10.41 -8.58 2.15
CA LYS A 227 10.74 -9.75 2.98
C LYS A 227 10.02 -9.72 4.31
N LEU A 228 9.93 -8.54 4.97
CA LEU A 228 9.16 -8.37 6.21
C LEU A 228 7.69 -8.73 6.00
N LEU A 229 7.03 -8.23 4.93
CA LEU A 229 5.64 -8.58 4.63
C LEU A 229 5.45 -10.09 4.43
N ARG A 230 6.38 -10.74 3.73
CA ARG A 230 6.32 -12.19 3.48
C ARG A 230 6.55 -13.00 4.76
N GLY A 231 7.35 -12.50 5.70
CA GLY A 231 7.56 -13.09 7.03
C GLY A 231 6.27 -13.19 7.85
N VAL A 232 5.42 -12.18 7.81
CA VAL A 232 4.10 -12.17 8.50
C VAL A 232 3.18 -13.32 8.03
N LYS A 233 3.32 -13.80 6.79
CA LYS A 233 2.53 -14.93 6.27
C LYS A 233 3.00 -16.31 6.80
N SER A 234 4.21 -16.38 7.31
CA SER A 234 4.87 -17.66 7.67
C SER A 234 4.66 -18.04 9.14
N GLU A 235 4.09 -17.15 9.95
CA GLU A 235 3.69 -17.36 11.35
C GLU A 235 2.19 -17.69 11.45
#